data_76002baf359439796a47c5e40ca3aaa1
#
_entry.id   76002baf359439796a47c5e40ca3aaa1
#
_cell.length_a   1.000
_cell.length_b   1.000
_cell.length_c   1.000
_cell.angle_alpha   90.00
_cell.angle_beta   90.00
_cell.angle_gamma   90.00
#
_symmetry.space_group_name_H-M   'P 1'
#
loop_
_entity.id
_entity.type
_entity.pdbx_description
1 polymer ?
#
loop_
_entity_poly.entity_id
_entity_poly.type
_entity_poly.pdbx_seq_one_letter_code
_entity_poly.pdbx_strand_id
1 'polypeptide(L)'
;MVGPSGAGKTTLVNAWSRHAHFAAAYEGHAERPFQALFKQDKRYGLANQMDYLLLRAEQERELRASPLIGLMDGGLDLDYHGFACLFHARGWLADSEFDLCRRFYELARLLLPLPDLIVHLTAGEDIIRARLASRRRINIASAEDTALFNSLLEEWLGTIPSGNLIRLDVSAEDHEFKTGVSLILERLHTI
;
A
#
# COMPACT_ATOMS: atom_id res chain seq x y z
N MET A 1 -0.35 -4.07 -4.76
CA MET A 1 -1.68 -4.09 -4.12
C MET A 1 -1.86 -2.86 -3.27
N VAL A 2 -2.87 -2.05 -3.49
CA VAL A 2 -3.11 -0.81 -2.74
C VAL A 2 -4.54 -0.80 -2.17
N GLY A 3 -4.80 0.09 -1.21
CA GLY A 3 -6.11 0.20 -0.54
C GLY A 3 -5.97 0.40 0.96
N PRO A 4 -7.07 0.70 1.66
CA PRO A 4 -7.05 0.99 3.09
C PRO A 4 -6.61 -0.21 3.94
N SER A 5 -6.21 0.07 5.17
CA SER A 5 -5.98 -0.98 6.17
C SER A 5 -7.26 -1.78 6.36
N GLY A 6 -7.17 -3.10 6.43
CA GLY A 6 -8.36 -3.97 6.53
C GLY A 6 -8.96 -4.39 5.19
N ALA A 7 -8.58 -3.82 4.05
CA ALA A 7 -9.11 -4.21 2.74
C ALA A 7 -8.74 -5.65 2.30
N GLY A 8 -7.75 -6.29 2.93
CA GLY A 8 -7.41 -7.68 2.60
C GLY A 8 -6.20 -7.85 1.68
N LYS A 9 -5.38 -6.82 1.48
CA LYS A 9 -4.17 -6.87 0.63
C LYS A 9 -3.29 -8.07 0.91
N THR A 10 -2.87 -8.25 2.15
CA THR A 10 -2.00 -9.38 2.56
C THR A 10 -2.67 -10.73 2.31
N THR A 11 -3.99 -10.83 2.52
CA THR A 11 -4.74 -12.07 2.28
C THR A 11 -4.77 -12.41 0.79
N LEU A 12 -4.99 -11.40 -0.06
CA LEU A 12 -4.96 -11.58 -1.52
C LEU A 12 -3.55 -11.97 -2.01
N VAL A 13 -2.49 -11.30 -1.54
CA VAL A 13 -1.12 -11.67 -1.89
C VAL A 13 -0.81 -13.10 -1.48
N ASN A 14 -1.25 -13.53 -0.29
CA ASN A 14 -1.09 -14.92 0.18
C ASN A 14 -1.89 -15.93 -0.66
N ALA A 15 -3.13 -15.59 -1.03
CA ALA A 15 -3.94 -16.44 -1.89
C ALA A 15 -3.27 -16.59 -3.26
N TRP A 16 -2.77 -15.51 -3.81
CA TRP A 16 -2.16 -15.47 -5.12
C TRP A 16 -0.82 -16.20 -5.19
N SER A 17 0.03 -16.03 -4.20
CA SER A 17 1.34 -16.70 -4.15
C SER A 17 1.24 -18.24 -4.17
N ARG A 18 0.03 -18.81 -3.97
CA ARG A 18 -0.21 -20.26 -4.06
C ARG A 18 -0.45 -20.75 -5.49
N HIS A 19 -0.79 -19.86 -6.43
CA HIS A 19 -1.25 -20.25 -7.78
C HIS A 19 -0.18 -20.11 -8.86
N ALA A 20 0.93 -19.40 -8.62
CA ALA A 20 1.97 -19.16 -9.62
C ALA A 20 3.34 -18.88 -8.98
N HIS A 21 4.37 -18.78 -9.81
CA HIS A 21 5.72 -18.45 -9.39
C HIS A 21 5.86 -16.94 -9.17
N PHE A 22 5.54 -16.47 -7.97
CA PHE A 22 5.66 -15.08 -7.57
C PHE A 22 6.79 -14.87 -6.56
N ALA A 23 7.46 -13.72 -6.68
CA ALA A 23 8.23 -13.13 -5.59
C ALA A 23 7.34 -12.12 -4.87
N ALA A 24 7.15 -12.29 -3.56
CA ALA A 24 6.25 -11.43 -2.78
C ALA A 24 7.02 -10.60 -1.76
N ALA A 25 6.75 -9.29 -1.70
CA ALA A 25 7.18 -8.41 -0.63
C ALA A 25 5.97 -8.01 0.21
N TYR A 26 6.06 -8.25 1.51
CA TYR A 26 5.01 -7.98 2.48
C TYR A 26 5.29 -6.69 3.25
N GLU A 27 4.23 -6.06 3.74
CA GLU A 27 4.34 -4.90 4.63
C GLU A 27 5.14 -5.19 5.89
N GLY A 28 5.36 -6.47 6.18
CA GLY A 28 6.03 -6.91 7.41
C GLY A 28 5.09 -6.85 8.63
N HIS A 29 5.31 -7.78 9.56
CA HIS A 29 4.45 -7.86 10.76
C HIS A 29 5.13 -7.28 12.00
N ALA A 30 6.44 -7.04 11.93
CA ALA A 30 7.18 -6.44 13.03
C ALA A 30 7.01 -4.91 13.02
N GLU A 31 6.74 -4.36 14.19
CA GLU A 31 6.72 -2.90 14.36
C GLU A 31 8.13 -2.35 14.10
N ARG A 32 8.21 -1.37 13.20
CA ARG A 32 9.48 -0.72 12.89
C ARG A 32 9.90 0.25 14.01
N PRO A 33 11.21 0.47 14.22
CA PRO A 33 11.68 1.33 15.31
C PRO A 33 11.08 2.73 15.29
N PHE A 34 11.04 3.39 14.13
CA PHE A 34 10.47 4.73 14.00
C PHE A 34 8.95 4.73 14.08
N GLN A 35 8.27 3.65 13.71
CA GLN A 35 6.82 3.52 13.91
C GLN A 35 6.47 3.49 15.40
N ALA A 36 7.25 2.76 16.22
CA ALA A 36 7.07 2.72 17.66
C ALA A 36 7.27 4.11 18.30
N LEU A 37 8.27 4.86 17.85
CA LEU A 37 8.54 6.23 18.30
C LEU A 37 7.43 7.19 17.86
N PHE A 38 6.98 7.12 16.60
CA PHE A 38 5.92 7.97 16.06
C PHE A 38 4.58 7.78 16.79
N LYS A 39 4.27 6.57 17.25
CA LYS A 39 3.07 6.33 18.08
C LYS A 39 3.09 7.11 19.38
N GLN A 40 4.26 7.30 19.96
CA GLN A 40 4.46 8.02 21.21
C GLN A 40 4.58 9.53 20.99
N ASP A 41 5.21 9.96 19.90
CA ASP A 41 5.48 11.36 19.61
C ASP A 41 5.49 11.61 18.10
N LYS A 42 4.60 12.49 17.64
CA LYS A 42 4.42 12.83 16.23
C LYS A 42 5.61 13.54 15.58
N ARG A 43 6.55 14.11 16.36
CA ARG A 43 7.81 14.64 15.83
C ARG A 43 8.67 13.61 15.09
N TYR A 44 8.44 12.32 15.28
CA TYR A 44 9.09 11.26 14.52
C TYR A 44 8.41 10.97 13.17
N GLY A 45 7.48 11.81 12.72
CA GLY A 45 6.74 11.65 11.46
C GLY A 45 7.66 11.48 10.26
N LEU A 46 8.63 12.39 10.09
CA LEU A 46 9.60 12.30 9.00
C LEU A 46 10.42 11.01 9.05
N ALA A 47 10.99 10.68 10.21
CA ALA A 47 11.81 9.48 10.36
C ALA A 47 11.00 8.21 10.04
N ASN A 48 9.73 8.16 10.49
CA ASN A 48 8.83 7.06 10.19
C ASN A 48 8.53 6.97 8.69
N GLN A 49 8.20 8.08 8.04
CA GLN A 49 7.88 8.05 6.60
C GLN A 49 9.09 7.71 5.75
N MET A 50 10.25 8.27 6.04
CA MET A 50 11.49 7.96 5.30
C MET A 50 11.89 6.48 5.47
N ASP A 51 11.73 5.91 6.67
CA ASP A 51 12.00 4.50 6.93
C ASP A 51 11.09 3.58 6.09
N TYR A 52 9.80 3.92 5.97
CA TYR A 52 8.87 3.18 5.11
C TYR A 52 9.15 3.37 3.62
N LEU A 53 9.36 4.59 3.16
CA LEU A 53 9.65 4.87 1.75
C LEU A 53 10.94 4.15 1.28
N LEU A 54 11.99 4.15 2.11
CA LEU A 54 13.23 3.41 1.84
C LEU A 54 12.97 1.91 1.77
N LEU A 55 12.28 1.35 2.77
CA LEU A 55 11.92 -0.08 2.78
C LEU A 55 11.21 -0.48 1.49
N ARG A 56 10.23 0.33 1.04
CA ARG A 56 9.45 0.02 -0.16
C ARG A 56 10.29 0.10 -1.43
N ALA A 57 11.17 1.08 -1.52
CA ALA A 57 12.10 1.18 -2.65
C ALA A 57 13.07 -0.01 -2.70
N GLU A 58 13.59 -0.45 -1.54
CA GLU A 58 14.44 -1.64 -1.43
C GLU A 58 13.69 -2.91 -1.84
N GLN A 59 12.49 -3.13 -1.31
CA GLN A 59 11.63 -4.27 -1.67
C GLN A 59 11.30 -4.30 -3.16
N GLU A 60 10.93 -3.15 -3.74
CA GLU A 60 10.61 -3.06 -5.16
C GLU A 60 11.84 -3.36 -6.03
N ARG A 61 13.01 -2.84 -5.66
CA ARG A 61 14.27 -3.15 -6.34
C ARG A 61 14.58 -4.65 -6.32
N GLU A 62 14.39 -5.31 -5.17
CA GLU A 62 14.61 -6.75 -5.04
C GLU A 62 13.62 -7.56 -5.89
N LEU A 63 12.33 -7.18 -5.88
CA LEU A 63 11.32 -7.82 -6.72
C LEU A 63 11.65 -7.69 -8.20
N ARG A 64 12.11 -6.52 -8.66
CA ARG A 64 12.50 -6.28 -10.05
C ARG A 64 13.76 -7.04 -10.48
N ALA A 65 14.60 -7.40 -9.54
CA ALA A 65 15.78 -8.25 -9.82
C ALA A 65 15.42 -9.74 -9.90
N SER A 66 14.22 -10.13 -9.49
CA SER A 66 13.73 -11.51 -9.56
C SER A 66 13.27 -11.86 -10.98
N PRO A 67 13.49 -13.10 -11.47
CA PRO A 67 12.87 -13.58 -12.71
C PRO A 67 11.38 -13.90 -12.55
N LEU A 68 10.83 -13.81 -11.35
CA LEU A 68 9.45 -14.10 -11.02
C LEU A 68 8.60 -12.83 -11.11
N ILE A 69 7.29 -12.98 -11.21
CA ILE A 69 6.36 -11.86 -11.14
C ILE A 69 6.37 -11.28 -9.72
N GLY A 70 6.73 -10.00 -9.60
CA GLY A 70 6.79 -9.30 -8.31
C GLY A 70 5.40 -8.96 -7.77
N LEU A 71 5.11 -9.35 -6.54
CA LEU A 71 3.91 -8.97 -5.79
C LEU A 71 4.29 -8.10 -4.59
N MET A 72 3.68 -6.93 -4.46
CA MET A 72 3.93 -6.04 -3.34
C MET A 72 2.63 -5.78 -2.56
N ASP A 73 2.64 -6.11 -1.25
CA ASP A 73 1.59 -5.75 -0.30
C ASP A 73 1.80 -4.31 0.17
N GLY A 74 1.04 -3.38 -0.35
CA GLY A 74 1.28 -1.94 -0.22
C GLY A 74 2.23 -1.46 -1.34
N GLY A 75 3.25 -0.71 -0.98
CA GLY A 75 4.29 -0.28 -1.92
C GLY A 75 4.63 1.20 -1.81
N LEU A 76 5.64 1.61 -2.57
CA LEU A 76 6.19 2.96 -2.54
C LEU A 76 5.12 4.04 -2.81
N ASP A 77 4.24 3.79 -3.79
CA ASP A 77 3.18 4.73 -4.15
C ASP A 77 2.13 4.87 -3.05
N LEU A 78 1.73 3.75 -2.42
CA LEU A 78 0.78 3.77 -1.31
C LEU A 78 1.35 4.52 -0.11
N ASP A 79 2.63 4.29 0.21
CA ASP A 79 3.28 4.95 1.35
C ASP A 79 3.50 6.45 1.08
N TYR A 80 3.72 6.86 -0.16
CA TYR A 80 3.81 8.28 -0.50
C TYR A 80 2.44 8.94 -0.63
N HIS A 81 1.61 8.52 -1.60
CA HIS A 81 0.33 9.17 -1.90
C HIS A 81 -0.73 8.98 -0.81
N GLY A 82 -0.68 7.86 -0.10
CA GLY A 82 -1.55 7.60 1.04
C GLY A 82 -0.98 8.20 2.34
N PHE A 83 0.12 7.63 2.84
CA PHE A 83 0.58 7.94 4.20
C PHE A 83 1.38 9.24 4.31
N ALA A 84 2.34 9.54 3.42
CA ALA A 84 3.09 10.79 3.51
C ALA A 84 2.18 12.01 3.30
N CYS A 85 1.26 11.93 2.33
CA CYS A 85 0.26 12.98 2.10
C CYS A 85 -0.70 13.12 3.30
N LEU A 86 -1.16 12.01 3.89
CA LEU A 86 -1.97 12.04 5.10
C LEU A 86 -1.24 12.70 6.27
N PHE A 87 0.04 12.33 6.50
CA PHE A 87 0.83 12.88 7.58
C PHE A 87 1.05 14.39 7.42
N HIS A 88 1.26 14.85 6.19
CA HIS A 88 1.35 16.28 5.89
C HIS A 88 0.02 16.98 6.13
N ALA A 89 -1.08 16.46 5.64
CA ALA A 89 -2.41 17.02 5.83
C ALA A 89 -2.84 17.10 7.32
N ARG A 90 -2.29 16.21 8.17
CA ARG A 90 -2.50 16.21 9.62
C ARG A 90 -1.49 17.08 10.40
N GLY A 91 -0.54 17.70 9.70
CA GLY A 91 0.50 18.49 10.34
C GLY A 91 1.53 17.65 11.12
N TRP A 92 1.63 16.35 10.83
CA TRP A 92 2.66 15.45 11.40
C TRP A 92 3.95 15.48 10.59
N LEU A 93 3.93 16.09 9.43
CA LEU A 93 5.07 16.52 8.62
C LEU A 93 4.95 18.00 8.35
N ALA A 94 6.01 18.76 8.62
CA ALA A 94 6.13 20.13 8.17
C ALA A 94 6.31 20.17 6.63
N ASP A 95 6.08 21.33 6.00
CA ASP A 95 6.20 21.47 4.53
C ASP A 95 7.57 21.03 4.01
N SER A 96 8.66 21.39 4.72
CA SER A 96 10.02 20.98 4.35
C SER A 96 10.27 19.49 4.51
N GLU A 97 9.63 18.84 5.48
CA GLU A 97 9.73 17.41 5.72
C GLU A 97 8.94 16.63 4.66
N PHE A 98 7.76 17.12 4.31
CA PHE A 98 6.97 16.57 3.21
C PHE A 98 7.68 16.74 1.86
N ASP A 99 8.31 17.91 1.62
CA ASP A 99 9.12 18.12 0.41
C ASP A 99 10.28 17.11 0.33
N LEU A 100 10.91 16.77 1.44
CA LEU A 100 11.95 15.74 1.48
C LEU A 100 11.39 14.36 1.08
N CYS A 101 10.22 13.97 1.61
CA CYS A 101 9.54 12.74 1.21
C CYS A 101 9.19 12.74 -0.28
N ARG A 102 8.70 13.86 -0.80
CA ARG A 102 8.38 14.05 -2.22
C ARG A 102 9.61 13.86 -3.11
N ARG A 103 10.70 14.54 -2.81
CA ARG A 103 11.96 14.44 -3.57
C ARG A 103 12.53 13.04 -3.55
N PHE A 104 12.46 12.36 -2.41
CA PHE A 104 12.85 10.94 -2.33
C PHE A 104 11.97 10.07 -3.23
N TYR A 105 10.65 10.23 -3.16
CA TYR A 105 9.70 9.49 -3.98
C TYR A 105 9.95 9.71 -5.48
N GLU A 106 10.09 10.96 -5.91
CA GLU A 106 10.37 11.32 -7.30
C GLU A 106 11.69 10.70 -7.80
N LEU A 107 12.76 10.78 -6.99
CA LEU A 107 14.04 10.13 -7.31
C LEU A 107 13.90 8.61 -7.41
N ALA A 108 13.19 8.00 -6.47
CA ALA A 108 12.95 6.57 -6.49
C ALA A 108 12.17 6.15 -7.74
N ARG A 109 11.16 6.93 -8.19
CA ARG A 109 10.39 6.66 -9.41
C ARG A 109 11.17 6.88 -10.71
N LEU A 110 12.22 7.71 -10.70
CA LEU A 110 13.16 7.80 -11.83
C LEU A 110 14.00 6.52 -11.98
N LEU A 111 14.30 5.85 -10.86
CA LEU A 111 15.11 4.62 -10.84
C LEU A 111 14.27 3.34 -10.93
N LEU A 112 13.04 3.40 -10.44
CA LEU A 112 12.09 2.30 -10.35
C LEU A 112 10.78 2.75 -11.05
N PRO A 113 10.56 2.40 -12.33
CA PRO A 113 9.32 2.76 -13.03
C PRO A 113 8.07 2.32 -12.27
N LEU A 114 6.92 2.89 -12.58
CA LEU A 114 5.65 2.45 -12.00
C LEU A 114 5.44 0.94 -12.19
N PRO A 115 4.74 0.27 -11.26
CA PRO A 115 4.35 -1.13 -11.43
C PRO A 115 3.51 -1.32 -12.71
N ASP A 116 3.69 -2.45 -13.38
CA ASP A 116 2.94 -2.79 -14.59
C ASP A 116 1.43 -2.86 -14.31
N LEU A 117 1.05 -3.29 -13.10
CA LEU A 117 -0.34 -3.39 -12.67
C LEU A 117 -0.52 -2.95 -11.22
N ILE A 118 -1.48 -2.06 -11.01
CA ILE A 118 -1.94 -1.65 -9.69
C ILE A 118 -3.31 -2.27 -9.43
N VAL A 119 -3.43 -2.99 -8.32
CA VAL A 119 -4.70 -3.56 -7.87
C VAL A 119 -5.18 -2.80 -6.65
N HIS A 120 -6.24 -2.05 -6.81
CA HIS A 120 -6.89 -1.30 -5.73
C HIS A 120 -8.01 -2.13 -5.12
N LEU A 121 -7.82 -2.52 -3.85
CA LEU A 121 -8.82 -3.23 -3.09
C LEU A 121 -9.71 -2.27 -2.33
N THR A 122 -11.02 -2.45 -2.49
CA THR A 122 -12.05 -1.76 -1.72
C THR A 122 -12.93 -2.77 -0.98
N ALA A 123 -13.52 -2.35 0.12
CA ALA A 123 -14.55 -3.10 0.83
C ALA A 123 -15.49 -2.11 1.54
N GLY A 124 -16.72 -2.54 1.83
CA GLY A 124 -17.66 -1.74 2.61
C GLY A 124 -17.09 -1.34 3.97
N GLU A 125 -17.42 -0.14 4.45
CA GLU A 125 -16.88 0.41 5.71
C GLU A 125 -17.11 -0.50 6.91
N ASP A 126 -18.28 -1.13 7.00
CA ASP A 126 -18.60 -2.05 8.11
C ASP A 126 -17.70 -3.29 8.09
N ILE A 127 -17.38 -3.79 6.90
CA ILE A 127 -16.49 -4.92 6.72
C ILE A 127 -15.06 -4.55 7.12
N ILE A 128 -14.58 -3.37 6.67
CA ILE A 128 -13.27 -2.86 7.06
C ILE A 128 -13.21 -2.70 8.58
N ARG A 129 -14.24 -2.08 9.18
CA ARG A 129 -14.33 -1.88 10.63
C ARG A 129 -14.31 -3.20 11.39
N ALA A 130 -15.08 -4.19 10.97
CA ALA A 130 -15.11 -5.52 11.58
C ALA A 130 -13.74 -6.23 11.45
N ARG A 131 -13.10 -6.15 10.28
CA ARG A 131 -11.77 -6.73 10.05
C ARG A 131 -10.68 -6.03 10.90
N LEU A 132 -10.75 -4.71 11.06
CA LEU A 132 -9.84 -3.95 11.91
C LEU A 132 -10.04 -4.25 13.39
N ALA A 133 -11.28 -4.38 13.86
CA ALA A 133 -11.60 -4.72 15.25
C ALA A 133 -11.10 -6.13 15.63
N SER A 134 -11.07 -7.06 14.69
CA SER A 134 -10.54 -8.42 14.92
C SER A 134 -9.02 -8.50 14.95
N ARG A 135 -8.31 -7.46 14.47
CA ARG A 135 -6.85 -7.42 14.45
C ARG A 135 -6.30 -6.91 15.78
N ARG A 136 -5.31 -7.63 16.34
CA ARG A 136 -4.56 -7.18 17.54
C ARG A 136 -3.57 -6.04 17.25
N ARG A 137 -3.59 -5.46 16.06
CA ARG A 137 -2.68 -4.38 15.66
C ARG A 137 -3.26 -3.02 16.00
N ILE A 138 -2.44 -2.14 16.54
CA ILE A 138 -2.78 -0.72 16.74
C ILE A 138 -2.79 -0.06 15.37
N ASN A 139 -3.95 0.44 14.94
CA ASN A 139 -4.07 1.21 13.71
C ASN A 139 -3.43 2.58 13.90
N ILE A 140 -2.65 3.03 12.92
CA ILE A 140 -2.03 4.37 12.92
C ILE A 140 -3.10 5.44 12.64
N ALA A 141 -4.19 5.06 11.96
CA ALA A 141 -5.22 5.94 11.46
C ALA A 141 -6.54 5.79 12.25
N SER A 142 -7.17 6.93 12.56
CA SER A 142 -8.53 7.02 13.06
C SER A 142 -9.57 6.78 11.94
N ALA A 143 -10.87 6.78 12.25
CA ALA A 143 -11.92 6.72 11.23
C ALA A 143 -11.88 7.95 10.28
N GLU A 144 -11.58 9.15 10.84
CA GLU A 144 -11.41 10.38 10.06
C GLU A 144 -10.18 10.31 9.15
N ASP A 145 -9.08 9.70 9.63
CA ASP A 145 -7.89 9.48 8.83
C ASP A 145 -8.18 8.52 7.67
N THR A 146 -9.05 7.53 7.87
CA THR A 146 -9.42 6.58 6.81
C THR A 146 -10.12 7.27 5.65
N ALA A 147 -11.04 8.21 5.91
CA ALA A 147 -11.74 8.95 4.87
C ALA A 147 -10.77 9.84 4.06
N LEU A 148 -9.91 10.59 4.75
CA LEU A 148 -8.88 11.41 4.10
C LEU A 148 -7.87 10.56 3.32
N PHE A 149 -7.40 9.47 3.90
CA PHE A 149 -6.50 8.54 3.24
C PHE A 149 -7.11 8.00 1.93
N ASN A 150 -8.38 7.59 1.96
CA ASN A 150 -9.07 7.11 0.77
C ASN A 150 -9.20 8.19 -0.30
N SER A 151 -9.49 9.45 0.08
CA SER A 151 -9.56 10.57 -0.86
C SER A 151 -8.21 10.82 -1.54
N LEU A 152 -7.11 10.86 -0.78
CA LEU A 152 -5.76 11.04 -1.30
C LEU A 152 -5.36 9.89 -2.23
N LEU A 153 -5.70 8.67 -1.85
CA LEU A 153 -5.45 7.48 -2.66
C LEU A 153 -6.23 7.52 -3.98
N GLU A 154 -7.51 7.91 -3.95
CA GLU A 154 -8.34 8.03 -5.17
C GLU A 154 -7.84 9.14 -6.10
N GLU A 155 -7.37 10.26 -5.57
CA GLU A 155 -6.75 11.33 -6.36
C GLU A 155 -5.55 10.78 -7.16
N TRP A 156 -4.65 10.06 -6.50
CA TRP A 156 -3.53 9.43 -7.19
C TRP A 156 -3.98 8.37 -8.19
N LEU A 157 -4.89 7.47 -7.80
CA LEU A 157 -5.39 6.41 -8.68
C LEU A 157 -6.09 6.94 -9.93
N GLY A 158 -6.65 8.16 -9.85
CA GLY A 158 -7.21 8.87 -10.99
C GLY A 158 -6.17 9.26 -12.05
N THR A 159 -4.88 9.29 -11.70
CA THR A 159 -3.78 9.57 -12.63
C THR A 159 -3.27 8.31 -13.35
N ILE A 160 -3.64 7.11 -12.87
CA ILE A 160 -3.16 5.83 -13.41
C ILE A 160 -3.98 5.47 -14.65
N PRO A 161 -3.32 5.11 -15.77
CA PRO A 161 -4.03 4.64 -16.96
C PRO A 161 -4.93 3.44 -16.65
N SER A 162 -6.12 3.39 -17.21
CA SER A 162 -7.11 2.33 -16.95
C SER A 162 -6.61 0.92 -17.29
N GLY A 163 -5.67 0.81 -18.24
CA GLY A 163 -5.01 -0.46 -18.57
C GLY A 163 -4.12 -1.01 -17.44
N ASN A 164 -3.59 -0.14 -16.58
CA ASN A 164 -2.66 -0.48 -15.51
C ASN A 164 -3.32 -0.51 -14.12
N LEU A 165 -4.65 -0.33 -14.03
CA LEU A 165 -5.41 -0.29 -12.80
C LEU A 165 -6.55 -1.32 -12.82
N ILE A 166 -6.61 -2.15 -11.79
CA ILE A 166 -7.78 -2.97 -11.47
C ILE A 166 -8.38 -2.47 -10.15
N ARG A 167 -9.68 -2.23 -10.14
CA ARG A 167 -10.47 -1.96 -8.93
C ARG A 167 -11.21 -3.22 -8.55
N LEU A 168 -10.98 -3.71 -7.34
CA LEU A 168 -11.54 -4.96 -6.84
C LEU A 168 -12.30 -4.70 -5.54
N ASP A 169 -13.62 -4.84 -5.58
CA ASP A 169 -14.45 -4.86 -4.38
C ASP A 169 -14.39 -6.26 -3.75
N VAL A 170 -13.80 -6.34 -2.58
CA VAL A 170 -13.63 -7.59 -1.83
C VAL A 170 -14.62 -7.73 -0.66
N SER A 171 -15.74 -7.04 -0.72
CA SER A 171 -16.79 -7.09 0.31
C SER A 171 -17.40 -8.48 0.43
N ALA A 172 -17.61 -9.17 -0.68
CA ALA A 172 -18.21 -10.50 -0.76
C ALA A 172 -17.17 -11.65 -0.96
N GLU A 173 -15.89 -11.30 -1.05
CA GLU A 173 -14.85 -12.30 -1.29
C GLU A 173 -14.58 -13.17 -0.05
N ASP A 174 -14.37 -14.44 -0.28
CA ASP A 174 -13.89 -15.39 0.72
C ASP A 174 -12.37 -15.20 0.99
N HIS A 175 -11.80 -16.01 1.88
CA HIS A 175 -10.36 -15.95 2.16
C HIS A 175 -9.47 -16.43 1.02
N GLU A 176 -10.04 -17.07 -0.01
CA GLU A 176 -9.31 -17.56 -1.18
C GLU A 176 -9.29 -16.56 -2.33
N PHE A 177 -10.13 -15.54 -2.30
CA PHE A 177 -10.21 -14.47 -3.31
C PHE A 177 -10.28 -15.00 -4.75
N LYS A 178 -11.04 -16.08 -4.98
CA LYS A 178 -11.07 -16.80 -6.28
C LYS A 178 -11.38 -15.88 -7.45
N THR A 179 -12.40 -15.04 -7.31
CA THR A 179 -12.81 -14.11 -8.38
C THR A 179 -11.72 -13.08 -8.65
N GLY A 180 -11.17 -12.47 -7.58
CA GLY A 180 -10.11 -11.49 -7.68
C GLY A 180 -8.83 -12.06 -8.29
N VAL A 181 -8.43 -13.26 -7.88
CA VAL A 181 -7.25 -13.96 -8.42
C VAL A 181 -7.40 -14.21 -9.92
N SER A 182 -8.56 -14.74 -10.36
CA SER A 182 -8.81 -15.00 -11.79
C SER A 182 -8.73 -13.74 -12.64
N LEU A 183 -9.37 -12.65 -12.20
CA LEU A 183 -9.36 -11.36 -12.91
C LEU A 183 -7.94 -10.81 -13.07
N ILE A 184 -7.11 -10.91 -12.04
CA ILE A 184 -5.76 -10.41 -12.07
C ILE A 184 -4.87 -11.27 -12.98
N LEU A 185 -5.01 -12.60 -12.93
CA LEU A 185 -4.27 -13.51 -13.80
C LEU A 185 -4.62 -13.27 -15.28
N GLU A 186 -5.89 -13.10 -15.61
CA GLU A 186 -6.33 -12.74 -16.97
C GLU A 186 -5.64 -11.43 -17.43
N ARG A 187 -5.60 -10.42 -16.59
CA ARG A 187 -4.97 -9.14 -16.93
C ARG A 187 -3.46 -9.29 -17.15
N LEU A 188 -2.78 -10.07 -16.34
CA LEU A 188 -1.32 -10.30 -16.50
C LEU A 188 -0.97 -11.01 -17.78
N HIS A 189 -1.85 -11.84 -18.34
CA HIS A 189 -1.63 -12.46 -19.64
C HIS A 189 -1.77 -11.49 -20.82
N THR A 190 -2.27 -10.26 -20.58
CA THR A 190 -2.50 -9.25 -21.61
C THR A 190 -1.48 -8.10 -21.58
N ILE A 191 -0.61 -8.07 -20.58
CA ILE A 191 0.50 -7.13 -20.45
C ILE A 191 1.81 -7.80 -20.87
#